data_906e13bc4e4081d6f1a13eb5175860ed
#
_entry.id   906e13bc4e4081d6f1a13eb5175860ed
#
_cell.length_a   1.000
_cell.length_b   1.000
_cell.length_c   1.000
_cell.angle_alpha   90.00
_cell.angle_beta   90.00
_cell.angle_gamma   90.00
#
_symmetry.space_group_name_H-M   'P 1'
#
loop_
_entity.id
_entity.type
_entity.pdbx_description
1 polymer ?
#
loop_
_entity_poly.entity_id
_entity_poly.type
_entity_poly.pdbx_seq_one_letter_code
_entity_poly.pdbx_strand_id
1 'polypeptide(L)'
;RSSALASKATGYPLAFVAAKLGLGYGLFDLKNSVTKTTSAFFEPALDYVVCKIPRWDLGKFHGVDKELGSSMKSVGEVMAIGRTFEEAIQKGLRMIGQGMHGFVENKELVIPDIDKALREPTDKRIFVISKAFRAGYTVEQVHGLTKIDRWFLEKLMNIMNTSKELHEYSEAVCHSTAACHSERSGDSLSLALSKEQFLHSVRNDKTARELLRKAKIQGFSDLQIARALGLERYMDSEDGILAIRALRKSMGILPVVKQIDTLAAEYPAQTNYLYLTYSGIANDVHYLGDRKSIVVLGSGAYRIGSSVEFDWCGVQALNTIRK
;
A
#
# COMPACT_ATOMS: atom_id res chain seq x y z
N ARG A 1 6.03 -11.81 20.68
CA ARG A 1 4.74 -11.25 20.20
C ARG A 1 4.71 -11.03 18.69
N SER A 2 5.79 -10.59 18.08
CA SER A 2 5.88 -10.33 16.63
C SER A 2 6.65 -11.41 15.87
N SER A 3 6.97 -12.55 16.49
CA SER A 3 7.80 -13.60 15.90
C SER A 3 7.18 -14.20 14.63
N ALA A 4 5.87 -14.42 14.60
CA ALA A 4 5.18 -14.94 13.41
C ALA A 4 5.25 -13.95 12.23
N LEU A 5 5.06 -12.65 12.47
CA LEU A 5 5.17 -11.62 11.45
C LEU A 5 6.63 -11.46 10.99
N ALA A 6 7.58 -11.42 11.91
CA ALA A 6 9.01 -11.35 11.58
C ALA A 6 9.44 -12.56 10.75
N SER A 7 8.98 -13.76 11.10
CA SER A 7 9.22 -14.98 10.30
C SER A 7 8.67 -14.87 8.87
N LYS A 8 7.47 -14.32 8.69
CA LYS A 8 6.88 -14.08 7.36
C LYS A 8 7.64 -12.98 6.60
N ALA A 9 8.03 -11.92 7.31
CA ALA A 9 8.72 -10.78 6.71
C ALA A 9 10.11 -11.14 6.19
N THR A 10 10.80 -12.06 6.86
CA THR A 10 12.17 -12.46 6.53
C THR A 10 12.26 -13.82 5.84
N GLY A 11 11.19 -14.61 5.86
CA GLY A 11 11.24 -16.02 5.48
C GLY A 11 11.97 -16.92 6.50
N TYR A 12 12.49 -16.34 7.58
CA TYR A 12 13.25 -17.06 8.61
C TYR A 12 12.34 -17.60 9.72
N PRO A 13 12.29 -18.93 9.97
CA PRO A 13 11.32 -19.55 10.87
C PRO A 13 11.75 -19.43 12.33
N LEU A 14 11.58 -18.26 12.94
CA LEU A 14 12.05 -17.95 14.29
C LEU A 14 11.60 -18.96 15.36
N ALA A 15 10.34 -19.36 15.34
CA ALA A 15 9.80 -20.31 16.32
C ALA A 15 10.43 -21.71 16.20
N PHE A 16 10.66 -22.18 14.96
CA PHE A 16 11.32 -23.44 14.71
C PHE A 16 12.78 -23.42 15.19
N VAL A 17 13.51 -22.35 14.85
CA VAL A 17 14.92 -22.18 15.30
C VAL A 17 14.97 -22.12 16.83
N ALA A 18 14.11 -21.33 17.47
CA ALA A 18 14.03 -21.23 18.93
C ALA A 18 13.76 -22.59 19.59
N ALA A 19 12.85 -23.40 19.04
CA ALA A 19 12.58 -24.75 19.53
C ALA A 19 13.80 -25.67 19.42
N LYS A 20 14.53 -25.62 18.32
CA LYS A 20 15.77 -26.39 18.13
C LYS A 20 16.86 -25.99 19.12
N LEU A 21 17.05 -24.68 19.34
CA LEU A 21 18.00 -24.16 20.32
C LEU A 21 17.61 -24.63 21.75
N GLY A 22 16.30 -24.63 22.08
CA GLY A 22 15.80 -25.14 23.35
C GLY A 22 16.02 -26.64 23.56
N LEU A 23 16.20 -27.40 22.47
CA LEU A 23 16.55 -28.82 22.49
C LEU A 23 18.07 -29.08 22.50
N GLY A 24 18.91 -28.01 22.56
CA GLY A 24 20.35 -28.11 22.66
C GLY A 24 21.12 -28.08 21.33
N TYR A 25 20.44 -27.86 20.20
CA TYR A 25 21.15 -27.64 18.94
C TYR A 25 21.84 -26.27 18.96
N GLY A 26 23.07 -26.21 18.40
CA GLY A 26 23.74 -24.95 18.18
C GLY A 26 23.18 -24.19 16.95
N LEU A 27 23.27 -22.87 16.96
CA LEU A 27 22.81 -22.07 15.82
C LEU A 27 23.59 -22.37 14.54
N PHE A 28 24.84 -22.78 14.68
CA PHE A 28 25.72 -23.19 13.57
C PHE A 28 25.30 -24.52 12.93
N ASP A 29 24.62 -25.38 13.70
CA ASP A 29 24.19 -26.71 13.23
C ASP A 29 22.92 -26.63 12.38
N LEU A 30 22.25 -25.48 12.41
CA LEU A 30 20.99 -25.25 11.71
C LEU A 30 21.22 -24.59 10.36
N LYS A 31 20.48 -25.02 9.35
CA LYS A 31 20.49 -24.41 8.02
C LYS A 31 19.51 -23.25 7.92
N ASN A 32 19.91 -22.23 7.15
CA ASN A 32 19.04 -21.14 6.78
C ASN A 32 17.88 -21.66 5.91
N SER A 33 16.63 -21.39 6.30
CA SER A 33 15.45 -21.85 5.58
C SER A 33 15.20 -21.12 4.26
N VAL A 34 15.77 -19.92 4.08
CA VAL A 34 15.64 -19.10 2.87
C VAL A 34 16.53 -19.64 1.76
N THR A 35 17.80 -19.91 2.06
CA THR A 35 18.79 -20.41 1.10
C THR A 35 18.88 -21.93 1.06
N LYS A 36 18.51 -22.61 2.15
CA LYS A 36 18.59 -24.06 2.41
C LYS A 36 20.01 -24.65 2.42
N THR A 37 21.00 -23.86 2.10
CA THR A 37 22.41 -24.27 1.96
C THR A 37 23.32 -23.58 2.94
N THR A 38 23.06 -22.31 3.28
CA THR A 38 23.87 -21.55 4.24
C THR A 38 23.45 -21.85 5.68
N SER A 39 24.29 -21.42 6.65
CA SER A 39 23.99 -21.54 8.09
C SER A 39 22.82 -20.62 8.50
N ALA A 40 22.08 -21.03 9.55
CA ALA A 40 21.10 -20.18 10.21
C ALA A 40 21.75 -19.03 11.01
N PHE A 41 23.05 -19.07 11.25
CA PHE A 41 23.82 -18.00 11.84
C PHE A 41 24.24 -16.99 10.76
N PHE A 42 23.49 -15.89 10.64
CA PHE A 42 23.74 -14.82 9.67
C PHE A 42 23.09 -13.52 10.13
N GLU A 43 23.58 -12.41 9.65
CA GLU A 43 22.95 -11.09 9.83
C GLU A 43 22.05 -10.78 8.63
N PRO A 44 20.76 -10.50 8.84
CA PRO A 44 19.84 -10.19 7.74
C PRO A 44 20.17 -8.85 7.07
N ALA A 45 20.17 -8.84 5.74
CA ALA A 45 20.22 -7.64 4.91
C ALA A 45 18.96 -7.61 4.04
N LEU A 46 18.08 -6.63 4.27
CA LEU A 46 16.80 -6.51 3.56
C LEU A 46 16.84 -5.31 2.61
N ASP A 47 16.42 -5.51 1.37
CA ASP A 47 16.24 -4.46 0.37
C ASP A 47 14.78 -4.02 0.20
N TYR A 48 13.93 -4.39 1.16
CA TYR A 48 12.51 -4.03 1.21
C TYR A 48 12.11 -3.59 2.62
N VAL A 49 10.99 -2.89 2.70
CA VAL A 49 10.37 -2.41 3.93
C VAL A 49 9.10 -3.21 4.21
N VAL A 50 8.95 -3.67 5.45
CA VAL A 50 7.73 -4.34 5.92
C VAL A 50 7.00 -3.42 6.89
N CYS A 51 5.74 -3.14 6.58
CA CYS A 51 4.86 -2.33 7.43
C CYS A 51 3.73 -3.20 7.99
N LYS A 52 3.65 -3.26 9.32
CA LYS A 52 2.56 -3.92 10.05
C LYS A 52 1.50 -2.90 10.42
N ILE A 53 0.27 -3.09 9.93
CA ILE A 53 -0.89 -2.27 10.30
C ILE A 53 -1.87 -3.14 11.08
N PRO A 54 -2.12 -2.83 12.37
CA PRO A 54 -3.16 -3.48 13.15
C PRO A 54 -4.56 -3.12 12.66
N ARG A 55 -5.49 -4.06 12.81
CA ARG A 55 -6.91 -3.79 12.64
C ARG A 55 -7.58 -3.65 14.00
N TRP A 56 -8.23 -2.52 14.21
CA TRP A 56 -9.04 -2.25 15.40
C TRP A 56 -10.51 -2.13 14.99
N ASP A 57 -11.36 -2.99 15.50
CA ASP A 57 -12.81 -2.93 15.24
C ASP A 57 -13.54 -2.19 16.38
N LEU A 58 -12.91 -1.19 16.99
CA LEU A 58 -13.40 -0.45 18.15
C LEU A 58 -14.76 0.23 17.90
N GLY A 59 -15.04 0.63 16.66
CA GLY A 59 -16.30 1.23 16.28
C GLY A 59 -17.50 0.28 16.29
N LYS A 60 -17.28 -1.04 16.41
CA LYS A 60 -18.36 -2.05 16.48
C LYS A 60 -18.99 -2.14 17.87
N PHE A 61 -18.38 -1.56 18.89
CA PHE A 61 -18.83 -1.64 20.27
C PHE A 61 -19.15 -0.25 20.81
N HIS A 62 -20.25 -0.15 21.57
CA HIS A 62 -20.60 1.05 22.33
C HIS A 62 -19.78 1.11 23.63
N GLY A 63 -19.36 2.31 24.04
CA GLY A 63 -18.70 2.53 25.32
C GLY A 63 -17.24 2.07 25.41
N VAL A 64 -16.65 1.60 24.30
CA VAL A 64 -15.23 1.21 24.28
C VAL A 64 -14.36 2.45 24.16
N ASP A 65 -13.35 2.54 25.02
CA ASP A 65 -12.28 3.51 24.94
C ASP A 65 -11.47 3.31 23.64
N LYS A 66 -11.42 4.35 22.78
CA LYS A 66 -10.75 4.34 21.48
C LYS A 66 -9.29 4.77 21.56
N GLU A 67 -8.84 5.24 22.70
CA GLU A 67 -7.44 5.64 22.89
C GLU A 67 -6.53 4.41 22.91
N LEU A 68 -5.46 4.45 22.13
CA LEU A 68 -4.48 3.38 21.99
C LEU A 68 -3.37 3.59 23.04
N GLY A 69 -3.25 2.65 23.95
CA GLY A 69 -2.21 2.61 24.98
C GLY A 69 -1.39 1.32 24.89
N SER A 70 -0.87 0.87 26.03
CA SER A 70 -0.04 -0.34 26.15
C SER A 70 -0.83 -1.65 26.08
N SER A 71 -2.15 -1.62 26.30
CA SER A 71 -3.00 -2.81 26.19
C SER A 71 -3.29 -3.16 24.71
N MET A 72 -3.39 -4.47 24.43
CA MET A 72 -3.72 -4.95 23.10
C MET A 72 -5.21 -4.77 22.82
N LYS A 73 -5.55 -3.94 21.85
CA LYS A 73 -6.92 -3.68 21.39
C LYS A 73 -7.18 -4.15 19.95
N SER A 74 -6.15 -4.61 19.23
CA SER A 74 -6.27 -5.07 17.84
C SER A 74 -6.88 -6.47 17.76
N VAL A 75 -7.68 -6.71 16.72
CA VAL A 75 -8.34 -8.02 16.43
C VAL A 75 -7.68 -8.75 15.27
N GLY A 76 -6.89 -8.06 14.47
CA GLY A 76 -6.17 -8.61 13.35
C GLY A 76 -5.07 -7.64 12.91
N GLU A 77 -4.35 -8.03 11.87
CA GLU A 77 -3.24 -7.23 11.32
C GLU A 77 -3.02 -7.56 9.85
N VAL A 78 -2.39 -6.64 9.13
CA VAL A 78 -1.85 -6.87 7.80
C VAL A 78 -0.36 -6.65 7.79
N MET A 79 0.33 -7.37 6.91
CA MET A 79 1.73 -7.18 6.58
C MET A 79 1.82 -6.68 5.15
N ALA A 80 2.29 -5.46 4.97
CA ALA A 80 2.51 -4.86 3.67
C ALA A 80 4.00 -4.76 3.38
N ILE A 81 4.39 -5.05 2.15
CA ILE A 81 5.77 -5.06 1.71
C ILE A 81 5.93 -4.12 0.52
N GLY A 82 6.98 -3.31 0.55
CA GLY A 82 7.37 -2.40 -0.51
C GLY A 82 8.86 -2.12 -0.47
N ARG A 83 9.39 -1.43 -1.46
CA ARG A 83 10.81 -1.04 -1.46
C ARG A 83 11.06 0.30 -0.76
N THR A 84 9.98 1.03 -0.47
CA THR A 84 10.02 2.28 0.29
C THR A 84 8.96 2.26 1.38
N PHE A 85 9.12 3.13 2.39
CA PHE A 85 8.13 3.29 3.45
C PHE A 85 6.79 3.78 2.89
N GLU A 86 6.83 4.73 1.96
CA GLU A 86 5.64 5.28 1.30
C GLU A 86 4.83 4.17 0.60
N GLU A 87 5.52 3.29 -0.14
CA GLU A 87 4.88 2.15 -0.80
C GLU A 87 4.25 1.19 0.20
N ALA A 88 4.99 0.81 1.24
CA ALA A 88 4.55 -0.16 2.23
C ALA A 88 3.36 0.35 3.06
N ILE A 89 3.41 1.60 3.55
CA ILE A 89 2.31 2.18 4.35
C ILE A 89 1.03 2.33 3.54
N GLN A 90 1.12 2.78 2.29
CA GLN A 90 -0.03 2.90 1.39
C GLN A 90 -0.73 1.56 1.14
N LYS A 91 0.04 0.51 0.88
CA LYS A 91 -0.48 -0.85 0.71
C LYS A 91 -1.16 -1.34 1.99
N GLY A 92 -0.50 -1.19 3.15
CA GLY A 92 -1.01 -1.63 4.44
C GLY A 92 -2.34 -0.97 4.80
N LEU A 93 -2.44 0.34 4.64
CA LEU A 93 -3.67 1.08 4.94
C LEU A 93 -4.85 0.67 4.06
N ARG A 94 -4.61 0.31 2.80
CA ARG A 94 -5.67 -0.23 1.94
C ARG A 94 -6.08 -1.65 2.31
N MET A 95 -5.10 -2.49 2.68
CA MET A 95 -5.34 -3.91 2.99
C MET A 95 -6.13 -4.12 4.27
N ILE A 96 -6.14 -3.13 5.18
CA ILE A 96 -6.81 -3.27 6.48
C ILE A 96 -8.33 -3.42 6.37
N GLY A 97 -8.94 -3.02 5.25
CA GLY A 97 -10.35 -3.26 4.94
C GLY A 97 -11.34 -2.48 5.82
N GLN A 98 -11.01 -1.22 6.17
CA GLN A 98 -11.86 -0.32 6.95
C GLN A 98 -12.48 0.80 6.09
N GLY A 99 -12.60 0.59 4.77
CA GLY A 99 -13.16 1.58 3.83
C GLY A 99 -12.17 2.68 3.45
N MET A 100 -10.94 2.67 3.99
CA MET A 100 -9.93 3.68 3.70
C MET A 100 -9.09 3.29 2.47
N HIS A 101 -8.74 4.28 1.66
CA HIS A 101 -8.06 4.08 0.38
C HIS A 101 -6.54 4.37 0.43
N GLY A 102 -5.92 4.27 1.61
CA GLY A 102 -4.50 4.58 1.84
C GLY A 102 -4.32 5.92 2.55
N PHE A 103 -3.09 6.44 2.54
CA PHE A 103 -2.75 7.74 3.13
C PHE A 103 -3.06 8.85 2.13
N VAL A 104 -4.35 9.15 1.98
CA VAL A 104 -4.90 10.21 1.15
C VAL A 104 -6.13 10.78 1.87
N GLU A 105 -6.75 11.80 1.31
CA GLU A 105 -8.00 12.28 1.84
C GLU A 105 -9.10 11.22 1.71
N ASN A 106 -9.58 10.76 2.87
CA ASN A 106 -10.74 9.90 2.97
C ASN A 106 -11.93 10.81 3.31
N LYS A 107 -12.75 11.14 2.30
CA LYS A 107 -13.84 12.14 2.40
C LYS A 107 -14.87 11.82 3.49
N GLU A 108 -15.06 10.52 3.76
CA GLU A 108 -16.02 10.00 4.73
C GLU A 108 -15.59 10.25 6.19
N LEU A 109 -14.33 10.61 6.42
CA LEU A 109 -13.82 10.89 7.76
C LEU A 109 -14.03 12.35 8.14
N VAL A 110 -15.07 12.63 8.91
CA VAL A 110 -15.32 13.97 9.48
C VAL A 110 -14.52 14.15 10.77
N ILE A 111 -13.71 15.21 10.84
CA ILE A 111 -12.88 15.57 11.98
C ILE A 111 -13.17 17.03 12.34
N PRO A 112 -13.93 17.27 13.41
CA PRO A 112 -14.29 18.64 13.80
C PRO A 112 -13.10 19.45 14.35
N ASP A 113 -12.19 18.82 15.07
CA ASP A 113 -11.02 19.40 15.69
C ASP A 113 -9.78 18.57 15.36
N ILE A 114 -8.96 19.08 14.44
CA ILE A 114 -7.74 18.40 13.98
C ILE A 114 -6.70 18.34 15.09
N ASP A 115 -6.50 19.43 15.85
CA ASP A 115 -5.49 19.51 16.90
C ASP A 115 -5.74 18.49 18.00
N LYS A 116 -6.99 18.41 18.47
CA LYS A 116 -7.41 17.41 19.45
C LYS A 116 -7.21 16.01 18.93
N ALA A 117 -7.67 15.71 17.70
CA ALA A 117 -7.57 14.39 17.09
C ALA A 117 -6.12 13.97 16.79
N LEU A 118 -5.18 14.92 16.61
CA LEU A 118 -3.75 14.63 16.50
C LEU A 118 -3.12 14.27 17.85
N ARG A 119 -3.54 14.92 18.94
CA ARG A 119 -3.03 14.62 20.30
C ARG A 119 -3.51 13.26 20.81
N GLU A 120 -4.76 12.89 20.52
CA GLU A 120 -5.36 11.65 20.96
C GLU A 120 -4.90 10.47 20.06
N PRO A 121 -4.19 9.44 20.62
CA PRO A 121 -3.70 8.31 19.84
C PRO A 121 -4.81 7.29 19.54
N THR A 122 -5.69 7.60 18.60
CA THR A 122 -6.76 6.70 18.17
C THR A 122 -6.37 5.87 16.94
N ASP A 123 -7.18 4.84 16.63
CA ASP A 123 -7.06 4.02 15.42
C ASP A 123 -7.16 4.83 14.12
N LYS A 124 -7.71 6.04 14.18
CA LYS A 124 -7.90 6.92 13.02
C LYS A 124 -6.81 7.99 12.88
N ARG A 125 -5.91 8.13 13.87
CA ARG A 125 -4.92 9.22 13.89
C ARG A 125 -4.06 9.30 12.62
N ILE A 126 -3.72 8.17 11.98
CA ILE A 126 -2.99 8.17 10.72
C ILE A 126 -3.74 8.94 9.60
N PHE A 127 -5.06 8.84 9.55
CA PHE A 127 -5.89 9.55 8.58
C PHE A 127 -6.12 11.01 8.98
N VAL A 128 -6.08 11.32 10.29
CA VAL A 128 -6.09 12.71 10.79
C VAL A 128 -4.85 13.44 10.31
N ILE A 129 -3.68 12.77 10.33
CA ILE A 129 -2.42 13.33 9.83
C ILE A 129 -2.54 13.70 8.33
N SER A 130 -3.15 12.86 7.51
CA SER A 130 -3.35 13.20 6.10
C SER A 130 -4.25 14.43 5.91
N LYS A 131 -5.30 14.57 6.74
CA LYS A 131 -6.15 15.76 6.75
C LYS A 131 -5.42 17.02 7.23
N ALA A 132 -4.60 16.89 8.27
CA ALA A 132 -3.79 17.99 8.79
C ALA A 132 -2.83 18.53 7.71
N PHE A 133 -2.11 17.66 7.02
CA PHE A 133 -1.22 18.05 5.93
C PHE A 133 -1.98 18.75 4.79
N ARG A 134 -3.15 18.25 4.42
CA ARG A 134 -3.99 18.91 3.43
C ARG A 134 -4.51 20.28 3.88
N ALA A 135 -4.76 20.44 5.18
CA ALA A 135 -5.14 21.73 5.79
C ALA A 135 -3.94 22.69 5.96
N GLY A 136 -2.73 22.30 5.53
CA GLY A 136 -1.55 23.16 5.56
C GLY A 136 -0.68 23.03 6.81
N TYR A 137 -0.92 22.03 7.68
CA TYR A 137 -0.04 21.78 8.82
C TYR A 137 1.34 21.34 8.34
N THR A 138 2.38 21.88 8.98
CA THR A 138 3.75 21.48 8.72
C THR A 138 4.12 20.20 9.47
N VAL A 139 5.21 19.55 9.06
CA VAL A 139 5.78 18.38 9.75
C VAL A 139 6.07 18.73 11.23
N GLU A 140 6.59 19.93 11.51
CA GLU A 140 6.89 20.37 12.87
C GLU A 140 5.63 20.54 13.74
N GLN A 141 4.56 21.09 13.19
CA GLN A 141 3.29 21.20 13.91
C GLN A 141 2.70 19.84 14.23
N VAL A 142 2.68 18.91 13.25
CA VAL A 142 2.18 17.54 13.47
C VAL A 142 3.07 16.78 14.45
N HIS A 143 4.41 16.92 14.35
CA HIS A 143 5.34 16.35 15.32
C HIS A 143 5.08 16.89 16.74
N GLY A 144 4.90 18.21 16.88
CA GLY A 144 4.61 18.86 18.15
C GLY A 144 3.37 18.32 18.85
N LEU A 145 2.32 17.97 18.08
CA LEU A 145 1.06 17.44 18.59
C LEU A 145 1.08 15.93 18.81
N THR A 146 1.68 15.16 17.91
CA THR A 146 1.61 13.69 17.91
C THR A 146 2.80 13.01 18.58
N LYS A 147 3.95 13.67 18.66
CA LYS A 147 5.27 13.12 19.04
C LYS A 147 5.78 12.00 18.11
N ILE A 148 5.17 11.83 16.95
CA ILE A 148 5.66 10.93 15.90
C ILE A 148 6.96 11.52 15.34
N ASP A 149 7.97 10.66 15.15
CA ASP A 149 9.26 11.07 14.60
C ASP A 149 9.11 11.76 13.23
N ARG A 150 9.91 12.81 13.02
CA ARG A 150 9.88 13.65 11.82
C ARG A 150 10.12 12.87 10.54
N TRP A 151 11.02 11.87 10.59
CA TRP A 151 11.32 11.05 9.43
C TRP A 151 10.06 10.37 8.87
N PHE A 152 9.20 9.80 9.74
CA PHE A 152 7.94 9.20 9.30
C PHE A 152 6.97 10.24 8.75
N LEU A 153 6.90 11.40 9.39
CA LEU A 153 6.01 12.49 8.96
C LEU A 153 6.44 13.07 7.61
N GLU A 154 7.74 13.22 7.35
CA GLU A 154 8.28 13.63 6.05
C GLU A 154 7.94 12.62 4.95
N LYS A 155 8.07 11.31 5.23
CA LYS A 155 7.67 10.25 4.30
C LYS A 155 6.17 10.30 3.98
N LEU A 156 5.33 10.57 4.97
CA LEU A 156 3.90 10.77 4.78
C LEU A 156 3.60 12.05 4.00
N MET A 157 4.35 13.12 4.25
CA MET A 157 4.25 14.37 3.48
C MET A 157 4.59 14.18 2.00
N ASN A 158 5.57 13.32 1.66
CA ASN A 158 5.89 12.98 0.27
C ASN A 158 4.69 12.40 -0.48
N ILE A 159 3.89 11.57 0.20
CA ILE A 159 2.66 11.01 -0.39
C ILE A 159 1.64 12.14 -0.66
N MET A 160 1.47 13.05 0.30
CA MET A 160 0.53 14.17 0.16
C MET A 160 0.96 15.12 -0.96
N ASN A 161 2.27 15.43 -1.06
CA ASN A 161 2.81 16.26 -2.14
C ASN A 161 2.55 15.63 -3.52
N THR A 162 2.76 14.33 -3.69
CA THR A 162 2.45 13.64 -4.94
C THR A 162 0.95 13.65 -5.25
N SER A 163 0.09 13.53 -4.24
CA SER A 163 -1.37 13.66 -4.42
C SER A 163 -1.75 15.07 -4.89
N LYS A 164 -1.09 16.09 -4.35
CA LYS A 164 -1.28 17.50 -4.74
C LYS A 164 -0.78 17.74 -6.17
N GLU A 165 0.41 17.27 -6.52
CA GLU A 165 0.96 17.36 -7.87
C GLU A 165 0.03 16.73 -8.93
N LEU A 166 -0.56 15.56 -8.63
CA LEU A 166 -1.55 14.92 -9.51
C LEU A 166 -2.79 15.81 -9.71
N HIS A 167 -3.27 16.43 -8.64
CA HIS A 167 -4.42 17.31 -8.71
C HIS A 167 -4.12 18.58 -9.52
N GLU A 168 -3.02 19.25 -9.24
CA GLU A 168 -2.56 20.45 -9.95
C GLU A 168 -2.34 20.16 -11.44
N TYR A 169 -1.76 19.01 -11.78
CA TYR A 169 -1.61 18.56 -13.16
C TYR A 169 -2.98 18.42 -13.85
N SER A 170 -3.95 17.80 -13.19
CA SER A 170 -5.30 17.63 -13.73
C SER A 170 -5.99 18.97 -14.01
N GLU A 171 -5.89 19.92 -13.09
CA GLU A 171 -6.46 21.26 -13.27
C GLU A 171 -5.79 22.00 -14.43
N ALA A 172 -4.46 21.91 -14.56
CA ALA A 172 -3.73 22.53 -15.66
C ALA A 172 -4.15 21.96 -17.03
N VAL A 173 -4.34 20.63 -17.13
CA VAL A 173 -4.84 19.98 -18.35
C VAL A 173 -6.26 20.46 -18.69
N CYS A 174 -7.14 20.53 -17.69
CA CYS A 174 -8.51 21.02 -17.89
C CYS A 174 -8.53 22.47 -18.39
N HIS A 175 -7.72 23.35 -17.79
CA HIS A 175 -7.66 24.76 -18.19
C HIS A 175 -7.06 24.94 -19.59
N SER A 176 -5.97 24.28 -19.92
CA SER A 176 -5.30 24.43 -21.22
C SER A 176 -6.17 23.95 -22.36
N THR A 177 -6.93 22.89 -22.16
CA THR A 177 -7.78 22.31 -23.23
C THR A 177 -9.10 23.07 -23.36
N ALA A 178 -9.66 23.60 -22.27
CA ALA A 178 -10.82 24.49 -22.33
C ALA A 178 -10.52 25.81 -23.06
N ALA A 179 -9.34 26.40 -22.82
CA ALA A 179 -8.87 27.60 -23.54
C ALA A 179 -8.72 27.34 -25.06
N CYS A 180 -8.16 26.20 -25.46
CA CYS A 180 -8.01 25.82 -26.87
C CYS A 180 -9.37 25.63 -27.59
N HIS A 181 -10.42 25.24 -26.88
CA HIS A 181 -11.76 25.08 -27.48
C HIS A 181 -12.52 26.40 -27.53
N SER A 182 -12.34 27.32 -26.58
CA SER A 182 -13.00 28.63 -26.61
C SER A 182 -12.48 29.56 -27.73
N GLU A 183 -11.22 29.39 -28.12
CA GLU A 183 -10.65 30.13 -29.27
C GLU A 183 -11.18 29.65 -30.65
N ARG A 184 -11.72 28.42 -30.72
CA ARG A 184 -12.26 27.82 -31.95
C ARG A 184 -13.76 27.96 -32.14
N SER A 185 -14.51 28.09 -31.05
CA SER A 185 -15.95 28.27 -31.06
C SER A 185 -16.30 29.50 -30.23
N GLY A 186 -16.66 30.59 -30.84
CA GLY A 186 -16.99 31.85 -30.18
C GLY A 186 -18.20 31.82 -29.22
N ASP A 187 -18.54 30.67 -28.68
CA ASP A 187 -19.60 30.43 -27.72
C ASP A 187 -19.09 30.28 -26.30
N SER A 188 -19.56 31.13 -25.41
CA SER A 188 -19.26 31.18 -23.97
C SER A 188 -19.93 30.08 -23.12
N LEU A 189 -20.17 28.88 -23.67
CA LEU A 189 -20.53 27.72 -22.87
C LEU A 189 -19.26 27.05 -22.36
N SER A 190 -19.19 26.84 -21.03
CA SER A 190 -18.15 26.09 -20.34
C SER A 190 -18.04 24.68 -20.96
N LEU A 191 -17.17 24.50 -21.96
CA LEU A 191 -16.87 23.19 -22.53
C LEU A 191 -16.06 22.41 -21.51
N ALA A 192 -16.74 21.60 -20.70
CA ALA A 192 -16.08 20.55 -19.94
C ALA A 192 -15.44 19.57 -20.93
N LEU A 193 -14.15 19.29 -20.75
CA LEU A 193 -13.45 18.26 -21.52
C LEU A 193 -14.24 16.95 -21.49
N SER A 194 -14.33 16.26 -22.64
CA SER A 194 -14.81 14.89 -22.60
C SER A 194 -13.78 13.96 -21.94
N LYS A 195 -14.25 12.85 -21.39
CA LYS A 195 -13.42 11.76 -20.84
C LYS A 195 -12.29 11.37 -21.78
N GLU A 196 -12.63 11.19 -23.06
CA GLU A 196 -11.69 10.74 -24.09
C GLU A 196 -10.61 11.78 -24.37
N GLN A 197 -10.97 13.04 -24.43
CA GLN A 197 -10.03 14.15 -24.64
C GLN A 197 -9.06 14.27 -23.47
N PHE A 198 -9.54 14.19 -22.22
CA PHE A 198 -8.69 14.21 -21.03
C PHE A 198 -7.69 13.05 -21.03
N LEU A 199 -8.17 11.82 -21.20
CA LEU A 199 -7.31 10.63 -21.22
C LEU A 199 -6.33 10.63 -22.39
N HIS A 200 -6.71 11.18 -23.55
CA HIS A 200 -5.81 11.35 -24.70
C HIS A 200 -4.68 12.35 -24.39
N SER A 201 -4.98 13.49 -23.78
CA SER A 201 -3.99 14.50 -23.38
C SER A 201 -2.99 13.91 -22.38
N VAL A 202 -3.47 13.22 -21.36
CA VAL A 202 -2.62 12.58 -20.34
C VAL A 202 -1.73 11.49 -20.94
N ARG A 203 -2.25 10.70 -21.90
CA ARG A 203 -1.50 9.58 -22.52
C ARG A 203 -0.24 10.04 -23.26
N ASN A 204 -0.29 11.18 -23.90
CA ASN A 204 0.78 11.70 -24.77
C ASN A 204 1.73 12.66 -24.02
N ASP A 205 1.47 12.94 -22.76
CA ASP A 205 2.26 13.88 -21.96
C ASP A 205 3.35 13.14 -21.16
N LYS A 206 4.60 13.58 -21.37
CA LYS A 206 5.77 13.06 -20.65
C LYS A 206 5.69 13.35 -19.14
N THR A 207 5.22 14.53 -18.78
CA THR A 207 5.03 14.94 -17.37
C THR A 207 4.04 14.02 -16.67
N ALA A 208 2.92 13.71 -17.31
CA ALA A 208 1.95 12.76 -16.81
C ALA A 208 2.56 11.37 -16.57
N ARG A 209 3.37 10.89 -17.52
CA ARG A 209 4.04 9.60 -17.39
C ARG A 209 4.97 9.55 -16.19
N GLU A 210 5.77 10.58 -15.99
CA GLU A 210 6.70 10.68 -14.86
C GLU A 210 5.93 10.76 -13.54
N LEU A 211 4.88 11.55 -13.48
CA LEU A 211 4.03 11.71 -12.28
C LEU A 211 3.27 10.43 -11.94
N LEU A 212 2.68 9.75 -12.93
CA LEU A 212 2.03 8.45 -12.73
C LEU A 212 3.01 7.40 -12.24
N ARG A 213 4.23 7.37 -12.79
CA ARG A 213 5.29 6.47 -12.33
C ARG A 213 5.69 6.77 -10.89
N LYS A 214 5.91 8.04 -10.54
CA LYS A 214 6.20 8.49 -9.17
C LYS A 214 5.10 8.04 -8.21
N ALA A 215 3.85 8.26 -8.54
CA ALA A 215 2.71 7.84 -7.73
C ALA A 215 2.67 6.31 -7.54
N LYS A 216 2.90 5.53 -8.59
CA LYS A 216 2.92 4.06 -8.50
C LYS A 216 4.08 3.57 -7.63
N ILE A 217 5.26 4.17 -7.72
CA ILE A 217 6.42 3.88 -6.86
C ILE A 217 6.12 4.17 -5.39
N GLN A 218 5.38 5.23 -5.11
CA GLN A 218 4.92 5.57 -3.74
C GLN A 218 3.70 4.77 -3.29
N GLY A 219 3.28 3.76 -4.04
CA GLY A 219 2.22 2.84 -3.64
C GLY A 219 0.79 3.32 -3.88
N PHE A 220 0.55 4.36 -4.66
CA PHE A 220 -0.81 4.77 -5.02
C PHE A 220 -1.55 3.66 -5.78
N SER A 221 -2.79 3.40 -5.42
CA SER A 221 -3.69 2.55 -6.21
C SER A 221 -4.19 3.29 -7.44
N ASP A 222 -4.70 2.55 -8.41
CA ASP A 222 -5.29 3.16 -9.60
C ASP A 222 -6.53 4.01 -9.23
N LEU A 223 -7.29 3.62 -8.16
CA LEU A 223 -8.38 4.42 -7.60
C LEU A 223 -7.89 5.76 -7.02
N GLN A 224 -6.80 5.75 -6.22
CA GLN A 224 -6.26 6.98 -5.65
C GLN A 224 -5.80 7.95 -6.74
N ILE A 225 -5.17 7.43 -7.81
CA ILE A 225 -4.75 8.23 -8.95
C ILE A 225 -5.99 8.78 -9.70
N ALA A 226 -7.00 7.95 -9.94
CA ALA A 226 -8.24 8.39 -10.59
C ALA A 226 -8.92 9.54 -9.82
N ARG A 227 -9.00 9.43 -8.50
CA ARG A 227 -9.54 10.48 -7.62
C ARG A 227 -8.69 11.75 -7.62
N ALA A 228 -7.36 11.62 -7.54
CA ALA A 228 -6.46 12.76 -7.57
C ALA A 228 -6.51 13.50 -8.92
N LEU A 229 -6.69 12.78 -10.02
CA LEU A 229 -6.92 13.37 -11.35
C LEU A 229 -8.36 13.84 -11.58
N GLY A 230 -9.26 13.71 -10.61
CA GLY A 230 -10.64 14.18 -10.70
C GLY A 230 -11.51 13.41 -11.70
N LEU A 231 -11.15 12.14 -12.02
CA LEU A 231 -11.92 11.32 -12.97
C LEU A 231 -13.34 11.02 -12.50
N GLU A 232 -13.64 11.19 -11.21
CA GLU A 232 -15.00 11.10 -10.66
C GLU A 232 -15.99 12.08 -11.32
N ARG A 233 -15.49 13.14 -11.98
CA ARG A 233 -16.28 14.09 -12.77
C ARG A 233 -16.83 13.49 -14.08
N TYR A 234 -16.22 12.41 -14.56
CA TYR A 234 -16.49 11.84 -15.89
C TYR A 234 -17.01 10.41 -15.83
N MET A 235 -16.76 9.68 -14.74
CA MET A 235 -17.05 8.25 -14.64
C MET A 235 -17.15 7.80 -13.18
N ASP A 236 -17.72 6.63 -12.94
CA ASP A 236 -17.73 6.01 -11.62
C ASP A 236 -16.31 5.52 -11.20
N SER A 237 -16.20 5.08 -9.94
CA SER A 237 -14.91 4.66 -9.38
C SER A 237 -14.33 3.41 -10.06
N GLU A 238 -15.15 2.49 -10.53
CA GLU A 238 -14.71 1.26 -11.18
C GLU A 238 -14.15 1.55 -12.58
N ASP A 239 -14.88 2.32 -13.36
CA ASP A 239 -14.43 2.81 -14.66
C ASP A 239 -13.16 3.64 -14.55
N GLY A 240 -13.04 4.48 -13.51
CA GLY A 240 -11.86 5.27 -13.22
C GLY A 240 -10.62 4.39 -12.96
N ILE A 241 -10.78 3.31 -12.20
CA ILE A 241 -9.72 2.32 -11.96
C ILE A 241 -9.28 1.67 -13.27
N LEU A 242 -10.24 1.24 -14.10
CA LEU A 242 -9.94 0.60 -15.38
C LEU A 242 -9.26 1.55 -16.36
N ALA A 243 -9.68 2.80 -16.41
CA ALA A 243 -9.07 3.84 -17.25
C ALA A 243 -7.62 4.11 -16.86
N ILE A 244 -7.32 4.31 -15.57
CA ILE A 244 -5.94 4.49 -15.10
C ILE A 244 -5.11 3.24 -15.34
N ARG A 245 -5.66 2.05 -15.13
CA ARG A 245 -4.96 0.79 -15.42
C ARG A 245 -4.59 0.68 -16.90
N ALA A 246 -5.50 0.98 -17.81
CA ALA A 246 -5.24 0.98 -19.24
C ALA A 246 -4.18 2.03 -19.62
N LEU A 247 -4.31 3.24 -19.10
CA LEU A 247 -3.40 4.35 -19.34
C LEU A 247 -1.97 4.01 -18.91
N ARG A 248 -1.76 3.59 -17.65
CA ARG A 248 -0.41 3.27 -17.17
C ARG A 248 0.22 2.07 -17.90
N LYS A 249 -0.59 1.09 -18.31
CA LYS A 249 -0.10 -0.05 -19.12
C LYS A 249 0.37 0.42 -20.49
N SER A 250 -0.37 1.30 -21.15
CA SER A 250 0.04 1.87 -22.46
C SER A 250 1.32 2.71 -22.36
N MET A 251 1.61 3.27 -21.19
CA MET A 251 2.85 4.00 -20.89
C MET A 251 4.01 3.09 -20.43
N GLY A 252 3.82 1.77 -20.36
CA GLY A 252 4.82 0.82 -19.86
C GLY A 252 5.05 0.87 -18.34
N ILE A 253 4.11 1.43 -17.56
CA ILE A 253 4.18 1.47 -16.11
C ILE A 253 3.55 0.19 -15.55
N LEU A 254 4.40 -0.83 -15.40
CA LEU A 254 4.02 -2.17 -14.93
C LEU A 254 4.75 -2.50 -13.63
N PRO A 255 4.13 -3.26 -12.72
CA PRO A 255 4.83 -3.76 -11.55
C PRO A 255 5.75 -4.92 -11.92
N VAL A 256 6.74 -5.15 -11.08
CA VAL A 256 7.57 -6.34 -11.09
C VAL A 256 7.29 -7.19 -9.86
N VAL A 257 7.56 -8.48 -9.96
CA VAL A 257 7.46 -9.44 -8.85
C VAL A 257 8.83 -9.62 -8.23
N LYS A 258 8.92 -9.37 -6.94
CA LYS A 258 10.13 -9.55 -6.13
C LYS A 258 9.92 -10.67 -5.13
N GLN A 259 11.00 -11.37 -4.81
CA GLN A 259 11.04 -12.44 -3.84
C GLN A 259 11.49 -11.91 -2.47
N ILE A 260 10.91 -12.42 -1.39
CA ILE A 260 11.40 -12.14 -0.04
C ILE A 260 12.75 -12.83 0.12
N ASP A 261 13.76 -12.05 0.44
CA ASP A 261 15.13 -12.46 0.61
C ASP A 261 15.77 -11.73 1.80
N THR A 262 16.48 -12.45 2.64
CA THR A 262 17.16 -11.90 3.82
C THR A 262 18.63 -11.62 3.60
N LEU A 263 19.14 -11.87 2.41
CA LEU A 263 20.53 -11.67 2.03
C LEU A 263 20.72 -10.66 0.90
N ALA A 264 19.70 -9.86 0.61
CA ALA A 264 19.71 -8.80 -0.41
C ALA A 264 20.23 -9.29 -1.79
N ALA A 265 19.84 -10.50 -2.19
CA ALA A 265 20.28 -11.20 -3.40
C ALA A 265 21.78 -11.60 -3.46
N GLU A 266 22.51 -11.48 -2.37
CA GLU A 266 23.90 -12.00 -2.30
C GLU A 266 23.96 -13.52 -2.42
N TYR A 267 22.86 -14.20 -2.07
CA TYR A 267 22.70 -15.65 -2.19
C TYR A 267 21.31 -16.01 -2.69
N PRO A 268 21.15 -17.00 -3.60
CA PRO A 268 19.84 -17.34 -4.16
C PRO A 268 18.83 -17.73 -3.08
N ALA A 269 17.72 -17.01 -3.01
CA ALA A 269 16.60 -17.31 -2.13
C ALA A 269 15.72 -18.41 -2.74
N GLN A 270 15.24 -19.35 -1.90
CA GLN A 270 14.34 -20.43 -2.28
C GLN A 270 12.99 -20.34 -1.58
N THR A 271 12.50 -19.10 -1.39
CA THR A 271 11.21 -18.83 -0.75
C THR A 271 10.10 -18.78 -1.78
N ASN A 272 8.86 -19.12 -1.34
CA ASN A 272 7.64 -18.93 -2.13
C ASN A 272 6.91 -17.62 -1.76
N TYR A 273 7.56 -16.73 -0.98
CA TYR A 273 6.98 -15.44 -0.59
C TYR A 273 7.38 -14.38 -1.61
N LEU A 274 6.37 -13.78 -2.23
CA LEU A 274 6.53 -12.82 -3.31
C LEU A 274 5.76 -11.54 -2.99
N TYR A 275 6.25 -10.42 -3.51
CA TYR A 275 5.54 -9.15 -3.47
C TYR A 275 5.64 -8.41 -4.80
N LEU A 276 4.65 -7.57 -5.08
CA LEU A 276 4.61 -6.72 -6.26
C LEU A 276 5.11 -5.32 -5.91
N THR A 277 5.97 -4.75 -6.75
CA THR A 277 6.44 -3.37 -6.60
C THR A 277 6.60 -2.68 -7.95
N TYR A 278 6.51 -1.35 -7.96
CA TYR A 278 6.88 -0.53 -9.13
C TYR A 278 8.30 0.02 -9.03
N SER A 279 8.99 -0.24 -7.91
CA SER A 279 10.38 0.13 -7.64
C SER A 279 11.32 -1.02 -7.99
N GLY A 280 11.28 -1.51 -9.23
CA GLY A 280 12.15 -2.58 -9.72
C GLY A 280 12.30 -2.54 -11.23
N ILE A 281 13.35 -3.21 -11.73
CA ILE A 281 13.67 -3.26 -13.16
C ILE A 281 13.17 -4.58 -13.77
N ALA A 282 13.30 -5.69 -13.04
CA ALA A 282 12.97 -7.03 -13.51
C ALA A 282 12.30 -7.88 -12.44
N ASN A 283 11.64 -8.96 -12.85
CA ASN A 283 11.10 -9.97 -11.97
C ASN A 283 12.22 -10.86 -11.42
N ASP A 284 12.10 -11.28 -10.16
CA ASP A 284 12.99 -12.27 -9.55
C ASP A 284 12.56 -13.71 -9.85
N VAL A 285 11.35 -13.89 -10.40
CA VAL A 285 10.79 -15.19 -10.73
C VAL A 285 10.50 -15.31 -12.22
N HIS A 286 10.74 -16.50 -12.76
CA HIS A 286 10.39 -16.83 -14.13
C HIS A 286 9.00 -17.46 -14.21
N TYR A 287 8.17 -16.94 -15.11
CA TYR A 287 6.83 -17.47 -15.35
C TYR A 287 6.89 -18.57 -16.39
N LEU A 288 6.30 -19.73 -16.08
CA LEU A 288 6.09 -20.82 -17.03
C LEU A 288 4.76 -20.56 -17.75
N GLY A 289 4.83 -19.96 -18.95
CA GLY A 289 3.67 -19.43 -19.70
C GLY A 289 2.61 -20.46 -20.10
N ASP A 290 2.95 -21.75 -20.14
CA ASP A 290 2.11 -22.80 -20.73
C ASP A 290 1.27 -23.57 -19.71
N ARG A 291 1.36 -23.23 -18.42
CA ARG A 291 0.62 -23.94 -17.37
C ARG A 291 -0.72 -23.26 -17.07
N LYS A 292 -1.77 -24.05 -17.05
CA LYS A 292 -3.05 -23.64 -16.47
C LYS A 292 -2.85 -23.39 -14.98
N SER A 293 -3.21 -22.18 -14.52
CA SER A 293 -3.06 -21.79 -13.12
C SER A 293 -4.40 -21.36 -12.54
N ILE A 294 -4.68 -21.76 -11.31
CA ILE A 294 -5.85 -21.34 -10.55
C ILE A 294 -5.36 -20.55 -9.35
N VAL A 295 -5.93 -19.36 -9.15
CA VAL A 295 -5.64 -18.51 -7.97
C VAL A 295 -6.77 -18.67 -6.97
N VAL A 296 -6.42 -19.08 -5.75
CA VAL A 296 -7.34 -19.10 -4.61
C VAL A 296 -7.10 -17.82 -3.80
N LEU A 297 -8.13 -16.99 -3.69
CA LEU A 297 -8.06 -15.74 -2.94
C LEU A 297 -8.28 -16.00 -1.45
N GLY A 298 -7.39 -15.48 -0.59
CA GLY A 298 -7.54 -15.52 0.86
C GLY A 298 -8.51 -14.45 1.38
N SER A 299 -8.82 -14.50 2.68
CA SER A 299 -9.81 -13.62 3.33
C SER A 299 -9.35 -12.20 3.62
N GLY A 300 -8.04 -11.92 3.56
CA GLY A 300 -7.47 -10.67 4.03
C GLY A 300 -7.30 -10.59 5.56
N ALA A 301 -7.33 -9.38 6.13
CA ALA A 301 -7.11 -9.18 7.56
C ALA A 301 -8.26 -9.75 8.40
N TYR A 302 -7.92 -10.43 9.49
CA TYR A 302 -8.90 -10.87 10.47
C TYR A 302 -9.67 -9.68 11.06
N ARG A 303 -10.94 -9.90 11.29
CA ARG A 303 -11.89 -8.93 11.83
C ARG A 303 -12.96 -9.63 12.65
N ILE A 304 -13.65 -8.89 13.48
CA ILE A 304 -14.79 -9.43 14.22
C ILE A 304 -15.88 -9.88 13.23
N GLY A 305 -16.23 -11.16 13.30
CA GLY A 305 -17.20 -11.82 12.42
C GLY A 305 -16.60 -12.43 11.14
N SER A 306 -15.26 -12.49 11.01
CA SER A 306 -14.60 -13.13 9.87
C SER A 306 -13.15 -13.44 10.24
N SER A 307 -12.78 -14.70 10.40
CA SER A 307 -11.45 -15.07 10.85
C SER A 307 -10.93 -16.38 10.21
N VAL A 308 -10.41 -17.32 11.00
CA VAL A 308 -9.68 -18.51 10.54
C VAL A 308 -10.47 -19.46 9.64
N GLU A 309 -11.78 -19.44 9.68
CA GLU A 309 -12.65 -20.25 8.84
C GLU A 309 -12.41 -20.01 7.36
N PHE A 310 -12.05 -18.80 6.97
CA PHE A 310 -11.73 -18.48 5.57
C PHE A 310 -10.37 -19.04 5.15
N ASP A 311 -9.37 -19.05 6.05
CA ASP A 311 -8.09 -19.68 5.78
C ASP A 311 -8.26 -21.20 5.63
N TRP A 312 -9.09 -21.82 6.47
CA TRP A 312 -9.42 -23.23 6.34
C TRP A 312 -10.10 -23.54 5.00
N CYS A 313 -11.09 -22.75 4.60
CA CYS A 313 -11.74 -22.88 3.29
C CYS A 313 -10.75 -22.75 2.13
N GLY A 314 -9.84 -21.77 2.19
CA GLY A 314 -8.80 -21.58 1.19
C GLY A 314 -7.87 -22.79 1.06
N VAL A 315 -7.43 -23.35 2.19
CA VAL A 315 -6.60 -24.56 2.21
C VAL A 315 -7.35 -25.78 1.65
N GLN A 316 -8.62 -25.96 2.01
CA GLN A 316 -9.44 -27.07 1.48
C GLN A 316 -9.67 -26.93 -0.04
N ALA A 317 -9.92 -25.70 -0.52
CA ALA A 317 -10.03 -25.43 -1.95
C ALA A 317 -8.73 -25.81 -2.69
N LEU A 318 -7.56 -25.38 -2.19
CA LEU A 318 -6.26 -25.74 -2.75
C LEU A 318 -6.04 -27.26 -2.78
N ASN A 319 -6.36 -27.95 -1.68
CA ASN A 319 -6.23 -29.41 -1.59
C ASN A 319 -7.13 -30.14 -2.58
N THR A 320 -8.33 -29.62 -2.83
CA THR A 320 -9.28 -30.21 -3.79
C THR A 320 -8.83 -29.98 -5.24
N ILE A 321 -8.32 -28.79 -5.55
CA ILE A 321 -7.83 -28.46 -6.91
C ILE A 321 -6.58 -29.26 -7.27
N ARG A 322 -5.76 -29.63 -6.29
CA ARG A 322 -4.52 -30.41 -6.50
C ARG A 322 -4.75 -31.90 -6.73
N LYS A 323 -5.93 -32.44 -6.35
CA LYS A 323 -6.36 -33.81 -6.64
C LYS A 323 -6.83 -33.96 -8.09
#